data_349a54b4e7d34cc8202c12a2cc209793
#
_entry.id   349a54b4e7d34cc8202c12a2cc209793
#
_cell.length_a   1.000
_cell.length_b   1.000
_cell.length_c   1.000
_cell.angle_alpha   90.00
_cell.angle_beta   90.00
_cell.angle_gamma   90.00
#
_symmetry.space_group_name_H-M   'P 1'
#
loop_
_entity.id
_entity.type
_entity.pdbx_description
1 polymer ?
#
loop_
_entity_poly.entity_id
_entity_poly.type
_entity_poly.pdbx_seq_one_letter_code
_entity_poly.pdbx_strand_id
1 'polypeptide(L)'
;MSYVPQAGLTVGGDAIPVQDAYTPHSSCFGCGPEHPDGLRIKSYRIADGLEARVTLPQKYSAFPGVISGGILSTIFDCHGNWTAGLALMDEACLTKPVLTMTVRLDTQFKSPASPGQPLIIKSQVLRIQHPGDEADDGRVRSKDAVDVAMEIAHVTRTNATQIIARCEGTFKKHGAMRVF
;
A
#
# COMPACT_ATOMS: atom_id res chain seq x y z
N MET A 1 -0.93 -2.23 -22.53
CA MET A 1 -0.67 -0.77 -22.44
C MET A 1 0.14 -0.51 -21.18
N SER A 2 1.26 0.17 -21.26
CA SER A 2 2.06 0.54 -20.08
C SER A 2 1.34 1.65 -19.32
N TYR A 3 1.08 1.44 -18.04
CA TYR A 3 0.56 2.45 -17.12
C TYR A 3 1.50 3.66 -17.10
N VAL A 4 0.96 4.85 -17.34
CA VAL A 4 1.70 6.12 -17.21
C VAL A 4 1.07 6.90 -16.05
N PRO A 5 1.76 7.02 -14.89
CA PRO A 5 1.25 7.79 -13.75
C PRO A 5 1.07 9.26 -14.13
N GLN A 6 -0.04 9.87 -13.72
CA GLN A 6 -0.17 11.32 -13.82
C GLN A 6 0.87 12.00 -12.91
N ALA A 7 1.72 12.82 -13.51
CA ALA A 7 2.70 13.62 -12.79
C ALA A 7 1.99 14.63 -11.87
N GLY A 8 2.16 14.47 -10.58
CA GLY A 8 1.64 15.43 -9.61
C GLY A 8 1.65 14.89 -8.19
N LEU A 9 2.81 14.81 -7.60
CA LEU A 9 3.12 14.85 -6.16
C LEU A 9 4.52 14.25 -5.96
N THR A 10 5.54 15.06 -6.09
CA THR A 10 6.93 14.66 -5.88
C THR A 10 7.19 14.37 -4.40
N VAL A 11 7.86 13.28 -4.11
CA VAL A 11 8.44 13.00 -2.79
C VAL A 11 9.58 14.01 -2.57
N GLY A 12 9.30 15.07 -1.81
CA GLY A 12 10.28 16.11 -1.50
C GLY A 12 9.62 17.39 -0.98
N GLY A 13 9.70 17.63 0.31
CA GLY A 13 9.46 18.92 0.93
C GLY A 13 8.02 19.26 1.33
N ASP A 14 7.02 19.20 0.47
CA ASP A 14 5.64 19.62 0.78
C ASP A 14 4.57 18.64 0.25
N ALA A 15 4.95 17.40 -0.01
CA ALA A 15 4.02 16.40 -0.51
C ALA A 15 2.99 15.99 0.55
N ILE A 16 1.70 16.12 0.22
CA ILE A 16 0.60 15.67 1.08
C ILE A 16 0.44 14.15 0.91
N PRO A 17 0.45 13.36 1.99
CA PRO A 17 0.19 11.93 1.89
C PRO A 17 -1.22 11.66 1.37
N VAL A 18 -1.39 10.59 0.61
CA VAL A 18 -2.67 10.29 -0.06
C VAL A 18 -3.80 10.09 0.94
N GLN A 19 -3.53 9.60 2.14
CA GLN A 19 -4.52 9.44 3.21
C GLN A 19 -5.08 10.79 3.66
N ASP A 20 -4.22 11.78 3.86
CA ASP A 20 -4.62 13.12 4.29
C ASP A 20 -5.31 13.90 3.17
N ALA A 21 -4.89 13.66 1.92
CA ALA A 21 -5.48 14.32 0.75
C ALA A 21 -6.91 13.84 0.46
N TYR A 22 -7.19 12.54 0.65
CA TYR A 22 -8.44 11.95 0.17
C TYR A 22 -9.38 11.46 1.28
N THR A 23 -8.84 11.06 2.44
CA THR A 23 -9.64 10.54 3.58
C THR A 23 -9.10 11.04 4.92
N PRO A 24 -9.06 12.39 5.15
CA PRO A 24 -8.44 12.98 6.35
C PRO A 24 -9.09 12.53 7.67
N HIS A 25 -10.37 12.11 7.64
CA HIS A 25 -11.13 11.68 8.81
C HIS A 25 -11.27 10.15 8.93
N SER A 26 -10.50 9.38 8.15
CA SER A 26 -10.56 7.92 8.19
C SER A 26 -10.08 7.36 9.53
N SER A 27 -10.84 6.40 10.07
CA SER A 27 -10.51 5.61 11.25
C SER A 27 -9.95 4.23 10.93
N CYS A 28 -9.42 4.00 9.72
CA CYS A 28 -8.77 2.73 9.37
C CYS A 28 -7.58 2.47 10.30
N PHE A 29 -7.50 1.26 10.89
CA PHE A 29 -6.42 0.88 11.80
C PHE A 29 -5.03 1.02 11.17
N GLY A 30 -4.85 0.62 9.90
CA GLY A 30 -3.54 0.68 9.23
C GLY A 30 -3.15 2.08 8.79
N CYS A 31 -4.05 2.84 8.18
CA CYS A 31 -3.68 4.09 7.49
C CYS A 31 -4.56 5.31 7.85
N GLY A 32 -5.59 5.16 8.68
CA GLY A 32 -6.50 6.24 9.02
C GLY A 32 -5.84 7.34 9.84
N PRO A 33 -5.91 8.61 9.39
CA PRO A 33 -5.31 9.74 10.12
C PRO A 33 -5.88 9.93 11.53
N GLU A 34 -7.17 9.64 11.74
CA GLU A 34 -7.86 9.86 13.01
C GLU A 34 -7.97 8.62 13.90
N HIS A 35 -7.44 7.46 13.48
CA HIS A 35 -7.50 6.27 14.35
C HIS A 35 -6.60 6.48 15.59
N PRO A 36 -7.13 6.39 16.84
CA PRO A 36 -6.38 6.73 18.05
C PRO A 36 -5.15 5.83 18.26
N ASP A 37 -5.26 4.54 17.98
CA ASP A 37 -4.23 3.52 18.19
C ASP A 37 -3.71 2.89 16.91
N GLY A 38 -4.03 3.47 15.75
CA GLY A 38 -3.66 2.96 14.43
C GLY A 38 -2.18 3.13 14.10
N LEU A 39 -1.75 2.46 13.03
CA LEU A 39 -0.39 2.61 12.50
C LEU A 39 -0.18 3.96 11.81
N ARG A 40 -1.25 4.59 11.31
CA ARG A 40 -1.27 5.90 10.64
C ARG A 40 -0.25 5.99 9.51
N ILE A 41 -0.18 4.95 8.67
CA ILE A 41 0.73 4.89 7.53
C ILE A 41 0.44 6.06 6.61
N LYS A 42 1.49 6.77 6.20
CA LYS A 42 1.45 7.88 5.25
C LYS A 42 2.15 7.48 3.97
N SER A 43 1.40 7.40 2.88
CA SER A 43 1.88 6.99 1.57
C SER A 43 1.95 8.20 0.64
N TYR A 44 3.01 8.28 -0.12
CA TYR A 44 3.30 9.38 -1.05
C TYR A 44 3.43 8.82 -2.46
N ARG A 45 2.95 9.56 -3.46
CA ARG A 45 3.11 9.16 -4.85
C ARG A 45 4.58 9.20 -5.27
N ILE A 46 5.00 8.17 -5.97
CA ILE A 46 6.26 8.09 -6.72
C ILE A 46 5.95 7.75 -8.17
N ALA A 47 6.96 7.69 -9.04
CA ALA A 47 6.76 7.50 -10.49
C ALA A 47 5.90 6.27 -10.83
N ASP A 48 6.14 5.12 -10.17
CA ASP A 48 5.51 3.84 -10.51
C ASP A 48 4.56 3.31 -9.45
N GLY A 49 4.16 4.13 -8.47
CA GLY A 49 3.30 3.68 -7.38
C GLY A 49 3.34 4.58 -6.16
N LEU A 50 3.56 3.98 -4.98
CA LEU A 50 3.63 4.71 -3.72
C LEU A 50 4.89 4.34 -2.92
N GLU A 51 5.37 5.29 -2.10
CA GLU A 51 6.35 5.07 -1.04
C GLU A 51 5.77 5.51 0.30
N ALA A 52 6.06 4.75 1.35
CA ALA A 52 5.78 5.12 2.73
C ALA A 52 7.01 4.85 3.61
N ARG A 53 7.11 5.57 4.72
CA ARG A 53 8.14 5.34 5.75
C ARG A 53 7.46 5.20 7.09
N VAL A 54 7.84 4.19 7.85
CA VAL A 54 7.26 3.90 9.16
C VAL A 54 8.31 3.40 10.13
N THR A 55 8.17 3.78 11.40
CA THR A 55 8.96 3.22 12.49
C THR A 55 7.98 2.63 13.51
N LEU A 56 8.05 1.32 13.71
CA LEU A 56 7.10 0.58 14.53
C LEU A 56 7.60 0.46 15.97
N PRO A 57 6.82 0.86 16.98
CA PRO A 57 7.19 0.73 18.39
C PRO A 57 7.11 -0.73 18.89
N GLN A 58 7.73 -0.98 20.05
CA GLN A 58 7.80 -2.28 20.71
C GLN A 58 6.43 -2.95 20.92
N LYS A 59 5.35 -2.18 21.10
CA LYS A 59 3.98 -2.73 21.29
C LYS A 59 3.47 -3.59 20.13
N TYR A 60 4.09 -3.50 18.95
CA TYR A 60 3.77 -4.29 17.77
C TYR A 60 4.66 -5.53 17.58
N SER A 61 5.42 -5.91 18.60
CA SER A 61 6.27 -7.11 18.55
C SER A 61 5.45 -8.38 18.74
N ALA A 62 5.83 -9.43 18.01
CA ALA A 62 5.38 -10.82 18.26
C ALA A 62 6.26 -11.48 19.33
N PHE A 63 7.58 -11.27 19.22
CA PHE A 63 8.61 -11.75 20.15
C PHE A 63 9.49 -10.59 20.57
N PRO A 64 10.26 -10.69 21.68
CA PRO A 64 11.22 -9.67 22.04
C PRO A 64 12.16 -9.33 20.87
N GLY A 65 12.14 -8.07 20.44
CA GLY A 65 12.98 -7.57 19.35
C GLY A 65 12.50 -7.86 17.92
N VAL A 66 11.31 -8.50 17.73
CA VAL A 66 10.79 -8.84 16.39
C VAL A 66 9.39 -8.31 16.21
N ILE A 67 9.16 -7.49 15.21
CA ILE A 67 7.84 -6.98 14.81
C ILE A 67 6.97 -8.13 14.29
N SER A 68 5.69 -8.11 14.68
CA SER A 68 4.69 -9.10 14.22
C SER A 68 4.52 -9.07 12.71
N GLY A 69 4.54 -10.26 12.07
CA GLY A 69 4.23 -10.41 10.64
C GLY A 69 2.82 -9.94 10.28
N GLY A 70 1.86 -10.06 11.19
CA GLY A 70 0.50 -9.52 11.00
C GLY A 70 0.49 -7.99 10.87
N ILE A 71 1.34 -7.28 11.60
CA ILE A 71 1.50 -5.82 11.46
C ILE A 71 2.13 -5.48 10.09
N LEU A 72 3.14 -6.23 9.64
CA LEU A 72 3.72 -6.04 8.31
C LEU A 72 2.69 -6.33 7.20
N SER A 73 1.84 -7.33 7.38
CA SER A 73 0.73 -7.63 6.45
C SER A 73 -0.33 -6.51 6.43
N THR A 74 -0.64 -5.90 7.58
CA THR A 74 -1.53 -4.72 7.65
C THR A 74 -0.96 -3.54 6.87
N ILE A 75 0.37 -3.35 6.89
CA ILE A 75 1.03 -2.32 6.09
C ILE A 75 0.84 -2.62 4.59
N PHE A 76 1.08 -3.84 4.15
CA PHE A 76 0.86 -4.24 2.77
C PHE A 76 -0.60 -4.08 2.33
N ASP A 77 -1.55 -4.48 3.18
CA ASP A 77 -2.98 -4.35 2.90
C ASP A 77 -3.36 -2.90 2.62
N CYS A 78 -3.06 -1.99 3.54
CA CYS A 78 -3.41 -0.59 3.38
C CYS A 78 -2.65 0.09 2.24
N HIS A 79 -1.33 -0.13 2.14
CA HIS A 79 -0.50 0.50 1.11
C HIS A 79 -0.89 0.03 -0.29
N GLY A 80 -1.19 -1.26 -0.45
CA GLY A 80 -1.65 -1.84 -1.70
C GLY A 80 -3.04 -1.36 -2.14
N ASN A 81 -4.00 -1.25 -1.19
CA ASN A 81 -5.32 -0.68 -1.48
C ASN A 81 -5.21 0.76 -1.99
N TRP A 82 -4.38 1.59 -1.38
CA TRP A 82 -4.14 2.95 -1.87
C TRP A 82 -3.52 2.98 -3.26
N THR A 83 -2.52 2.14 -3.50
CA THR A 83 -1.88 2.01 -4.82
C THR A 83 -2.90 1.63 -5.88
N ALA A 84 -3.72 0.62 -5.62
CA ALA A 84 -4.75 0.14 -6.53
C ALA A 84 -5.86 1.17 -6.78
N GLY A 85 -6.35 1.82 -5.71
CA GLY A 85 -7.40 2.84 -5.80
C GLY A 85 -6.96 4.05 -6.62
N LEU A 86 -5.70 4.47 -6.47
CA LEU A 86 -5.12 5.57 -7.24
C LEU A 86 -4.84 5.16 -8.70
N ALA A 87 -4.40 3.94 -8.95
CA ALA A 87 -4.20 3.43 -10.32
C ALA A 87 -5.51 3.46 -11.12
N LEU A 88 -6.61 2.99 -10.52
CA LEU A 88 -7.93 3.06 -11.15
C LEU A 88 -8.46 4.50 -11.30
N MET A 89 -8.14 5.38 -10.35
CA MET A 89 -8.44 6.81 -10.47
C MET A 89 -7.75 7.43 -11.67
N ASP A 90 -6.45 7.20 -11.80
CA ASP A 90 -5.61 7.78 -12.84
C ASP A 90 -6.02 7.25 -14.24
N GLU A 91 -6.24 5.93 -14.35
CA GLU A 91 -6.68 5.30 -15.61
C GLU A 91 -8.04 5.84 -16.09
N ALA A 92 -8.99 6.02 -15.18
CA ALA A 92 -10.33 6.52 -15.50
C ALA A 92 -10.43 8.06 -15.44
N CYS A 93 -9.33 8.79 -15.28
CA CYS A 93 -9.28 10.26 -15.16
C CYS A 93 -10.26 10.80 -14.10
N LEU A 94 -10.41 10.10 -12.96
CA LEU A 94 -11.28 10.52 -11.86
C LEU A 94 -10.59 11.53 -10.96
N THR A 95 -11.38 12.32 -10.24
CA THR A 95 -10.88 13.32 -9.27
C THR A 95 -10.67 12.74 -7.86
N LYS A 96 -11.16 11.52 -7.60
CA LYS A 96 -11.05 10.83 -6.30
C LYS A 96 -10.71 9.36 -6.51
N PRO A 97 -9.94 8.75 -5.58
CA PRO A 97 -9.62 7.33 -5.64
C PRO A 97 -10.87 6.45 -5.60
N VAL A 98 -10.74 5.29 -6.20
CA VAL A 98 -11.77 4.24 -6.12
C VAL A 98 -11.56 3.45 -4.84
N LEU A 99 -12.64 3.10 -4.15
CA LEU A 99 -12.56 2.17 -3.02
C LEU A 99 -12.27 0.78 -3.57
N THR A 100 -11.18 0.19 -3.11
CA THR A 100 -10.79 -1.19 -3.41
C THR A 100 -10.85 -2.05 -2.15
N MET A 101 -11.00 -3.36 -2.35
CA MET A 101 -10.99 -4.36 -1.28
C MET A 101 -9.93 -5.42 -1.62
N THR A 102 -9.15 -5.78 -0.64
CA THR A 102 -8.15 -6.84 -0.75
C THR A 102 -8.82 -8.19 -0.98
N VAL A 103 -8.43 -8.89 -2.03
CA VAL A 103 -8.90 -10.25 -2.33
C VAL A 103 -7.79 -11.29 -2.22
N ARG A 104 -6.53 -10.88 -2.33
CA ARG A 104 -5.36 -11.74 -2.15
C ARG A 104 -4.18 -10.93 -1.63
N LEU A 105 -3.44 -11.50 -0.70
CA LEU A 105 -2.10 -11.07 -0.28
C LEU A 105 -1.22 -12.32 -0.21
N ASP A 106 -0.24 -12.39 -1.09
CA ASP A 106 0.81 -13.41 -1.06
C ASP A 106 2.07 -12.78 -0.48
N THR A 107 2.30 -13.02 0.81
CA THR A 107 3.36 -12.37 1.58
C THR A 107 4.50 -13.34 1.88
N GLN A 108 5.71 -12.94 1.55
CA GLN A 108 6.95 -13.65 1.84
C GLN A 108 7.82 -12.85 2.80
N PHE A 109 7.99 -13.34 4.02
CA PHE A 109 8.88 -12.74 5.01
C PHE A 109 10.32 -13.23 4.76
N LYS A 110 11.25 -12.30 4.57
CA LYS A 110 12.65 -12.57 4.21
C LYS A 110 13.61 -12.38 5.38
N SER A 111 13.34 -11.37 6.22
CA SER A 111 14.17 -11.04 7.38
C SER A 111 13.29 -10.49 8.50
N PRO A 112 13.67 -10.66 9.78
CA PRO A 112 12.96 -10.02 10.87
C PRO A 112 13.13 -8.50 10.83
N ALA A 113 12.06 -7.77 11.17
CA ALA A 113 12.11 -6.33 11.44
C ALA A 113 12.20 -6.09 12.95
N SER A 114 13.04 -5.16 13.38
CA SER A 114 13.14 -4.79 14.78
C SER A 114 12.33 -3.54 15.14
N PRO A 115 11.75 -3.47 16.34
CA PRO A 115 11.12 -2.25 16.84
C PRO A 115 12.08 -1.06 16.81
N GLY A 116 11.57 0.12 16.48
CA GLY A 116 12.37 1.34 16.34
C GLY A 116 13.22 1.42 15.07
N GLN A 117 13.23 0.39 14.26
CA GLN A 117 13.93 0.37 12.98
C GLN A 117 13.09 1.10 11.91
N PRO A 118 13.65 2.11 11.23
CA PRO A 118 12.95 2.74 10.10
C PRO A 118 12.76 1.75 8.94
N LEU A 119 11.52 1.61 8.49
CA LEU A 119 11.14 0.78 7.35
C LEU A 119 10.69 1.66 6.20
N ILE A 120 11.06 1.28 4.99
CA ILE A 120 10.61 1.88 3.73
C ILE A 120 9.71 0.88 3.05
N ILE A 121 8.52 1.33 2.69
CA ILE A 121 7.52 0.53 1.96
C ILE A 121 7.42 1.11 0.56
N LYS A 122 7.53 0.28 -0.45
CA LYS A 122 7.29 0.66 -1.85
C LYS A 122 6.28 -0.26 -2.48
N SER A 123 5.50 0.30 -3.38
CA SER A 123 4.55 -0.44 -4.21
C SER A 123 4.67 -0.06 -5.67
N GLN A 124 4.34 -1.00 -6.53
CA GLN A 124 4.28 -0.82 -7.98
C GLN A 124 3.05 -1.54 -8.53
N VAL A 125 2.33 -0.89 -9.45
CA VAL A 125 1.24 -1.52 -10.19
C VAL A 125 1.82 -2.51 -11.18
N LEU A 126 1.41 -3.78 -11.08
CA LEU A 126 1.80 -4.82 -12.02
C LEU A 126 0.84 -4.88 -13.20
N ARG A 127 -0.46 -4.84 -12.91
CA ARG A 127 -1.51 -5.04 -13.92
C ARG A 127 -2.82 -4.44 -13.44
N ILE A 128 -3.54 -3.77 -14.35
CA ILE A 128 -4.95 -3.43 -14.19
C ILE A 128 -5.75 -4.43 -15.01
N GLN A 129 -6.81 -4.98 -14.44
CA GLN A 129 -7.67 -6.00 -15.03
C GLN A 129 -9.10 -5.50 -15.06
N HIS A 130 -9.79 -5.72 -16.17
CA HIS A 130 -11.14 -5.21 -16.42
C HIS A 130 -12.22 -6.30 -16.38
N PRO A 131 -13.51 -5.93 -16.28
CA PRO A 131 -14.60 -6.88 -16.49
C PRO A 131 -14.46 -7.58 -17.83
N GLY A 132 -14.60 -8.90 -17.83
CA GLY A 132 -14.39 -9.74 -19.01
C GLY A 132 -13.01 -10.39 -19.10
N ASP A 133 -12.00 -9.87 -18.42
CA ASP A 133 -10.69 -10.50 -18.35
C ASP A 133 -10.76 -11.81 -17.54
N GLU A 134 -9.94 -12.79 -17.96
CA GLU A 134 -9.77 -14.03 -17.22
C GLU A 134 -8.82 -13.80 -16.03
N ALA A 135 -9.23 -14.22 -14.84
CA ALA A 135 -8.39 -14.20 -13.65
C ALA A 135 -7.46 -15.43 -13.65
N ASP A 136 -6.38 -15.37 -12.83
CA ASP A 136 -5.40 -16.47 -12.71
C ASP A 136 -6.03 -17.81 -12.25
N ASP A 137 -7.23 -17.77 -11.67
CA ASP A 137 -8.03 -18.94 -11.26
C ASP A 137 -9.02 -19.42 -12.34
N GLY A 138 -8.95 -18.89 -13.56
CA GLY A 138 -9.82 -19.24 -14.70
C GLY A 138 -11.21 -18.63 -14.66
N ARG A 139 -11.52 -17.74 -13.69
CA ARG A 139 -12.82 -17.07 -13.60
C ARG A 139 -12.83 -15.77 -14.39
N VAL A 140 -13.95 -15.48 -15.06
CA VAL A 140 -14.15 -14.19 -15.72
C VAL A 140 -14.42 -13.10 -14.67
N ARG A 141 -13.70 -12.01 -14.73
CA ARG A 141 -13.83 -10.89 -13.79
C ARG A 141 -15.15 -10.13 -14.04
N SER A 142 -15.81 -9.78 -12.95
CA SER A 142 -17.03 -8.96 -12.98
C SER A 142 -16.80 -7.48 -12.64
N LYS A 143 -15.62 -7.12 -12.18
CA LYS A 143 -15.22 -5.75 -11.77
C LYS A 143 -13.74 -5.55 -12.01
N ASP A 144 -13.32 -4.29 -12.14
CA ASP A 144 -11.91 -3.92 -12.19
C ASP A 144 -11.15 -4.47 -10.97
N ALA A 145 -9.93 -4.90 -11.19
CA ALA A 145 -9.00 -5.31 -10.15
C ALA A 145 -7.57 -4.87 -10.52
N VAL A 146 -6.73 -4.67 -9.53
CA VAL A 146 -5.34 -4.27 -9.70
C VAL A 146 -4.44 -5.24 -8.96
N ASP A 147 -3.44 -5.75 -9.66
CA ASP A 147 -2.35 -6.51 -9.05
C ASP A 147 -1.20 -5.53 -8.73
N VAL A 148 -0.70 -5.61 -7.51
CA VAL A 148 0.32 -4.71 -6.96
C VAL A 148 1.44 -5.52 -6.36
N ALA A 149 2.70 -5.24 -6.78
CA ALA A 149 3.88 -5.70 -6.07
C ALA A 149 4.26 -4.71 -4.97
N MET A 150 4.67 -5.23 -3.82
CA MET A 150 5.04 -4.42 -2.66
C MET A 150 6.28 -4.99 -1.97
N GLU A 151 7.08 -4.11 -1.41
CA GLU A 151 8.28 -4.47 -0.66
C GLU A 151 8.40 -3.62 0.60
N ILE A 152 8.76 -4.25 1.71
CA ILE A 152 9.22 -3.57 2.93
C ILE A 152 10.71 -3.82 3.06
N ALA A 153 11.48 -2.74 3.18
CA ALA A 153 12.92 -2.79 3.33
C ALA A 153 13.41 -1.88 4.47
N HIS A 154 14.61 -2.13 4.92
CA HIS A 154 15.37 -1.30 5.84
C HIS A 154 16.71 -0.93 5.22
N VAL A 155 17.11 0.34 5.36
CA VAL A 155 18.46 0.76 5.00
C VAL A 155 19.35 0.63 6.23
N THR A 156 20.34 -0.23 6.15
CA THR A 156 21.29 -0.48 7.25
C THR A 156 22.24 0.71 7.45
N ARG A 157 22.98 0.71 8.57
CA ARG A 157 24.00 1.74 8.84
C ARG A 157 25.11 1.80 7.80
N THR A 158 25.31 0.72 7.04
CA THR A 158 26.27 0.64 5.93
C THR A 158 25.68 1.02 4.58
N ASN A 159 24.49 1.63 4.56
CA ASN A 159 23.71 1.94 3.35
C ASN A 159 23.31 0.72 2.50
N ALA A 160 23.42 -0.49 3.02
CA ALA A 160 22.90 -1.67 2.36
C ALA A 160 21.38 -1.78 2.58
N THR A 161 20.64 -2.19 1.54
CA THR A 161 19.19 -2.44 1.64
C THR A 161 18.96 -3.87 2.10
N GLN A 162 18.30 -4.04 3.24
CA GLN A 162 17.83 -5.32 3.74
C GLN A 162 16.33 -5.47 3.46
N ILE A 163 15.97 -6.46 2.68
CA ILE A 163 14.56 -6.78 2.42
C ILE A 163 13.98 -7.50 3.63
N ILE A 164 12.90 -6.94 4.18
CA ILE A 164 12.15 -7.50 5.31
C ILE A 164 11.06 -8.44 4.80
N ALA A 165 10.25 -7.95 3.85
CA ALA A 165 9.18 -8.75 3.27
C ALA A 165 8.85 -8.27 1.85
N ARG A 166 8.30 -9.18 1.04
CA ARG A 166 7.69 -8.89 -0.25
C ARG A 166 6.26 -9.40 -0.26
N CYS A 167 5.40 -8.73 -1.00
CA CYS A 167 4.02 -9.11 -1.14
C CYS A 167 3.51 -8.82 -2.56
N GLU A 168 2.80 -9.77 -3.13
CA GLU A 168 1.94 -9.51 -4.28
C GLU A 168 0.48 -9.55 -3.81
N GLY A 169 -0.26 -8.49 -4.10
CA GLY A 169 -1.65 -8.35 -3.71
C GLY A 169 -2.55 -8.10 -4.89
N THR A 170 -3.79 -8.61 -4.82
CA THR A 170 -4.87 -8.30 -5.74
C THR A 170 -5.95 -7.52 -5.01
N PHE A 171 -6.32 -6.37 -5.56
CA PHE A 171 -7.27 -5.42 -4.97
C PHE A 171 -8.41 -5.18 -5.96
N LYS A 172 -9.64 -5.52 -5.56
CA LYS A 172 -10.82 -5.44 -6.42
C LYS A 172 -11.61 -4.17 -6.14
N LYS A 173 -12.04 -3.48 -7.19
CA LYS A 173 -12.93 -2.32 -7.11
C LYS A 173 -14.22 -2.68 -6.38
N HIS A 174 -14.54 -1.93 -5.34
CA HIS A 174 -15.77 -2.09 -4.57
C HIS A 174 -16.79 -0.99 -4.87
N GLY A 175 -16.34 0.24 -5.09
CA GLY A 175 -17.18 1.39 -5.39
C GLY A 175 -16.41 2.71 -5.37
N ALA A 176 -17.14 3.82 -5.27
CA ALA A 176 -16.52 5.12 -5.06
C ALA A 176 -16.02 5.23 -3.59
N MET A 177 -14.85 5.81 -3.40
CA MET A 177 -14.36 6.13 -2.06
C MET A 177 -15.23 7.23 -1.47
N ARG A 178 -15.89 6.94 -0.34
CA ARG A 178 -16.63 7.95 0.42
C ARG A 178 -15.63 8.70 1.30
N VAL A 179 -15.84 10.01 1.45
CA VAL A 179 -15.11 10.79 2.45
C VAL A 179 -15.67 10.36 3.81
N PHE A 180 -14.85 9.69 4.60
CA PHE A 180 -15.14 9.33 5.98
C PHE A 180 -14.43 10.32 6.89
#